data_459055abd1e698b509730608ced8d305
#
_entry.id   459055abd1e698b509730608ced8d305
#
_cell.length_a   1.000
_cell.length_b   1.000
_cell.length_c   1.000
_cell.angle_alpha   90.00
_cell.angle_beta   90.00
_cell.angle_gamma   90.00
#
_symmetry.space_group_name_H-M   'P 1'
#
loop_
_entity.id
_entity.type
_entity.pdbx_description
1 polymer ?
#
loop_
_entity_poly.entity_id
_entity_poly.type
_entity_poly.pdbx_seq_one_letter_code
_entity_poly.pdbx_strand_id
1 'polypeptide(L)'
;METRYYFYPMKFILFLLSGYLITFNCFAQQSSPDPHYKLISGGNYVQSKNYYLLTLFTELPEVKTLLANDQQLSSLAAGKRIKMEGAFKNCDNKVSCYIDAVKFSQDEIQQLSKRLGELYQKDNGLGKLVKEHLIPSGCYSLFSGIGEKEMLIKAWEQDAKALNFTVGVYAEGKKPNYDRIDSISFNVRSKGYPELLSLNTGLSLGETKNNNLFFSPVLNFALHSLEINRRNRAADVEPMGETVNKQAIDYAKKIKWDQYKYTVILVPGAGPDDKDTELSAQGMLRCRLAAVQYKKGLAPFVMVSGGCVHPYQTKYNEAIEMKKFMIDVLHLPEKAILLEPHARHTTTNLRNCARLIFRYGFPMNKPCISSTAKSQSFYITDVVPERCTAELGYVPYTNGKRLSDTEAEFYPLPSALQIDFDEPMDP
;
A
#
# COMPACT_ATOMS: atom_id res chain seq x y z
N MET A 1 -77.29 -54.58 30.85
CA MET A 1 -77.09 -53.18 31.21
C MET A 1 -76.00 -52.65 30.29
N GLU A 2 -76.42 -52.10 29.12
CA GLU A 2 -75.52 -51.59 28.12
C GLU A 2 -75.44 -50.06 28.27
N THR A 3 -74.32 -49.56 28.49
CA THR A 3 -74.09 -48.09 28.57
C THR A 3 -73.49 -47.62 27.23
N ARG A 4 -74.32 -46.93 26.42
CA ARG A 4 -73.89 -46.30 25.16
C ARG A 4 -73.20 -44.99 25.48
N TYR A 5 -71.92 -44.81 25.03
CA TYR A 5 -71.21 -43.55 24.96
C TYR A 5 -71.49 -42.85 23.65
N TYR A 6 -72.02 -41.62 23.68
CA TYR A 6 -72.15 -40.74 22.53
C TYR A 6 -70.85 -39.93 22.33
N PHE A 7 -70.25 -40.08 21.16
CA PHE A 7 -69.17 -39.25 20.69
C PHE A 7 -69.76 -38.02 19.95
N TYR A 8 -69.43 -36.83 20.43
CA TYR A 8 -69.63 -35.58 19.66
C TYR A 8 -68.34 -35.27 18.82
N PRO A 9 -68.43 -34.92 17.54
CA PRO A 9 -67.30 -34.51 16.76
C PRO A 9 -66.97 -33.05 17.02
N MET A 10 -65.84 -32.80 17.62
CA MET A 10 -65.30 -31.44 17.81
C MET A 10 -64.68 -31.02 16.48
N LYS A 11 -65.27 -30.03 15.82
CA LYS A 11 -64.74 -29.39 14.62
C LYS A 11 -63.57 -28.49 15.04
N PHE A 12 -62.35 -28.91 14.74
CA PHE A 12 -61.17 -28.06 14.78
C PHE A 12 -61.22 -27.10 13.60
N ILE A 13 -61.42 -25.82 13.90
CA ILE A 13 -61.18 -24.70 12.96
C ILE A 13 -59.71 -24.38 12.99
N LEU A 14 -58.96 -24.82 11.94
CA LEU A 14 -57.58 -24.43 11.72
C LEU A 14 -57.54 -22.99 11.19
N PHE A 15 -57.19 -22.01 12.04
CA PHE A 15 -56.80 -20.68 11.60
C PHE A 15 -55.38 -20.75 11.03
N LEU A 16 -55.23 -20.75 9.71
CA LEU A 16 -53.98 -20.51 9.00
C LEU A 16 -53.63 -19.03 9.15
N LEU A 17 -52.84 -18.68 10.16
CA LEU A 17 -52.09 -17.44 10.23
C LEU A 17 -50.91 -17.56 9.25
N SER A 18 -51.10 -17.07 7.99
CA SER A 18 -50.00 -16.83 7.07
C SER A 18 -49.19 -15.62 7.57
N GLY A 19 -48.27 -15.86 8.46
CA GLY A 19 -47.25 -14.89 8.85
C GLY A 19 -46.31 -14.65 7.67
N TYR A 20 -46.49 -13.54 6.96
CA TYR A 20 -45.45 -13.00 6.07
C TYR A 20 -44.24 -12.60 6.93
N LEU A 21 -43.28 -13.51 7.07
CA LEU A 21 -41.95 -13.19 7.52
C LEU A 21 -41.28 -12.34 6.41
N ILE A 22 -41.41 -11.03 6.50
CA ILE A 22 -40.56 -10.09 5.77
C ILE A 22 -39.19 -10.23 6.45
N THR A 23 -38.35 -11.11 5.92
CA THR A 23 -36.93 -11.11 6.23
C THR A 23 -36.37 -9.84 5.60
N PHE A 24 -36.25 -8.79 6.41
CA PHE A 24 -35.31 -7.70 6.12
C PHE A 24 -33.93 -8.33 6.09
N ASN A 25 -33.49 -8.75 4.88
CA ASN A 25 -32.07 -8.90 4.61
C ASN A 25 -31.45 -7.52 4.76
N CYS A 26 -31.11 -7.14 5.98
CA CYS A 26 -30.15 -6.10 6.25
C CYS A 26 -28.84 -6.64 5.68
N PHE A 27 -28.61 -6.46 4.38
CA PHE A 27 -27.27 -6.52 3.84
C PHE A 27 -26.52 -5.40 4.57
N ALA A 28 -25.90 -5.72 5.68
CA ALA A 28 -24.76 -4.98 6.16
C ALA A 28 -23.81 -5.02 4.95
N GLN A 29 -23.71 -3.90 4.25
CA GLN A 29 -22.79 -3.72 3.14
C GLN A 29 -21.42 -3.91 3.80
N GLN A 30 -20.89 -5.13 3.68
CA GLN A 30 -19.61 -5.49 4.29
C GLN A 30 -18.61 -4.63 3.57
N SER A 31 -18.07 -3.64 4.28
CA SER A 31 -17.11 -2.67 3.77
C SER A 31 -15.79 -3.37 3.46
N SER A 32 -15.72 -4.00 2.31
CA SER A 32 -14.55 -4.74 1.82
C SER A 32 -13.90 -4.01 0.64
N PRO A 33 -12.58 -4.15 0.45
CA PRO A 33 -11.92 -3.65 -0.74
C PRO A 33 -12.52 -4.23 -2.02
N ASP A 34 -12.56 -3.40 -3.09
CA ASP A 34 -13.06 -3.79 -4.40
C ASP A 34 -11.89 -4.01 -5.38
N PRO A 35 -11.71 -5.22 -5.95
CA PRO A 35 -10.64 -5.49 -6.92
C PRO A 35 -10.80 -4.69 -8.23
N HIS A 36 -12.00 -4.17 -8.51
CA HIS A 36 -12.26 -3.34 -9.70
C HIS A 36 -12.05 -1.84 -9.43
N TYR A 37 -11.82 -1.46 -8.18
CA TYR A 37 -11.54 -0.07 -7.83
C TYR A 37 -10.20 0.40 -8.41
N LYS A 38 -10.24 1.50 -9.16
CA LYS A 38 -9.04 2.12 -9.73
C LYS A 38 -8.53 3.22 -8.80
N LEU A 39 -7.29 3.09 -8.35
CA LEU A 39 -6.65 4.12 -7.54
C LEU A 39 -6.51 5.43 -8.31
N ILE A 40 -6.80 6.53 -7.63
CA ILE A 40 -6.57 7.89 -8.13
C ILE A 40 -5.12 8.28 -7.82
N SER A 41 -4.36 8.71 -8.84
CA SER A 41 -2.95 9.08 -8.64
C SER A 41 -2.70 10.59 -8.75
N GLY A 42 -3.58 11.32 -9.43
CA GLY A 42 -3.32 12.72 -9.76
C GLY A 42 -2.04 12.95 -10.57
N GLY A 43 -1.46 11.91 -11.15
CA GLY A 43 -0.18 11.95 -11.85
C GLY A 43 1.06 11.84 -10.95
N ASN A 44 0.91 11.94 -9.62
CA ASN A 44 2.01 11.76 -8.67
C ASN A 44 1.88 10.42 -7.94
N TYR A 45 2.54 9.39 -8.48
CA TYR A 45 2.49 8.03 -7.93
C TYR A 45 3.22 7.89 -6.60
N VAL A 46 4.27 8.67 -6.33
CA VAL A 46 4.93 8.70 -5.02
C VAL A 46 3.94 9.17 -3.95
N GLN A 47 3.23 10.26 -4.23
CA GLN A 47 2.21 10.77 -3.33
C GLN A 47 1.06 9.78 -3.12
N SER A 48 0.48 9.26 -4.21
CA SER A 48 -0.72 8.42 -4.12
C SER A 48 -0.47 7.07 -3.45
N LYS A 49 0.75 6.54 -3.55
CA LYS A 49 1.11 5.28 -2.89
C LYS A 49 1.45 5.47 -1.40
N ASN A 50 2.05 6.60 -1.02
CA ASN A 50 2.44 6.90 0.35
C ASN A 50 1.34 7.59 1.18
N TYR A 51 0.57 8.49 0.54
CA TYR A 51 -0.36 9.42 1.20
C TYR A 51 -1.68 9.45 0.44
N TYR A 52 -2.38 8.30 0.41
CA TYR A 52 -3.53 8.15 -0.47
C TYR A 52 -4.70 9.05 -0.09
N LEU A 53 -4.96 9.27 1.22
CA LEU A 53 -5.99 10.20 1.66
C LEU A 53 -5.69 11.64 1.22
N LEU A 54 -4.43 12.07 1.32
CA LEU A 54 -4.02 13.41 0.89
C LEU A 54 -4.14 13.57 -0.63
N THR A 55 -3.92 12.50 -1.39
CA THR A 55 -4.20 12.48 -2.83
C THR A 55 -5.68 12.67 -3.10
N LEU A 56 -6.56 11.95 -2.41
CA LEU A 56 -8.01 12.11 -2.55
C LEU A 56 -8.46 13.52 -2.15
N PHE A 57 -7.88 14.12 -1.10
CA PHE A 57 -8.15 15.50 -0.71
C PHE A 57 -7.76 16.52 -1.79
N THR A 58 -6.74 16.21 -2.57
CA THR A 58 -6.27 17.06 -3.66
C THR A 58 -7.07 16.87 -4.94
N GLU A 59 -7.38 15.61 -5.29
CA GLU A 59 -7.93 15.25 -6.61
C GLU A 59 -9.46 15.25 -6.67
N LEU A 60 -10.17 15.12 -5.54
CA LEU A 60 -11.62 15.15 -5.51
C LEU A 60 -12.14 16.58 -5.34
N PRO A 61 -12.76 17.21 -6.37
CA PRO A 61 -13.11 18.64 -6.36
C PRO A 61 -14.04 19.04 -5.21
N GLU A 62 -15.04 18.21 -4.91
CA GLU A 62 -16.00 18.47 -3.82
C GLU A 62 -15.30 18.49 -2.46
N VAL A 63 -14.38 17.55 -2.23
CA VAL A 63 -13.59 17.45 -0.98
C VAL A 63 -12.61 18.62 -0.88
N LYS A 64 -11.85 18.88 -1.95
CA LYS A 64 -10.89 19.99 -2.01
C LYS A 64 -11.56 21.32 -1.68
N THR A 65 -12.73 21.58 -2.28
CA THR A 65 -13.49 22.80 -2.06
C THR A 65 -13.97 22.89 -0.59
N LEU A 66 -14.49 21.79 -0.03
CA LEU A 66 -14.95 21.74 1.35
C LEU A 66 -13.80 22.05 2.33
N LEU A 67 -12.65 21.42 2.14
CA LEU A 67 -11.49 21.61 3.02
C LEU A 67 -10.86 23.01 2.86
N ALA A 68 -10.74 23.51 1.64
CA ALA A 68 -10.13 24.81 1.35
C ALA A 68 -10.98 25.99 1.85
N ASN A 69 -12.30 25.85 1.90
CA ASN A 69 -13.22 26.90 2.36
C ASN A 69 -13.49 26.85 3.88
N ASP A 70 -13.00 25.83 4.58
CA ASP A 70 -13.17 25.74 6.01
C ASP A 70 -12.24 26.72 6.75
N GLN A 71 -12.84 27.63 7.52
CA GLN A 71 -12.11 28.71 8.20
C GLN A 71 -11.12 28.18 9.25
N GLN A 72 -11.48 27.11 9.96
CA GLN A 72 -10.60 26.56 10.99
C GLN A 72 -9.41 25.82 10.37
N LEU A 73 -9.64 25.01 9.32
CA LEU A 73 -8.55 24.36 8.58
C LEU A 73 -7.63 25.42 7.91
N SER A 74 -8.21 26.48 7.34
CA SER A 74 -7.44 27.61 6.76
C SER A 74 -6.59 28.31 7.81
N SER A 75 -7.10 28.51 9.03
CA SER A 75 -6.33 29.09 10.13
C SER A 75 -5.17 28.20 10.57
N LEU A 76 -5.38 26.88 10.67
CA LEU A 76 -4.33 25.91 10.98
C LEU A 76 -3.27 25.86 9.86
N ALA A 77 -3.71 25.88 8.60
CA ALA A 77 -2.81 25.99 7.44
C ALA A 77 -1.95 27.26 7.48
N ALA A 78 -2.55 28.42 7.77
CA ALA A 78 -1.84 29.69 7.90
C ALA A 78 -0.83 29.65 9.05
N GLY A 79 -1.19 29.07 10.20
CA GLY A 79 -0.29 28.89 11.33
C GLY A 79 0.94 28.00 10.98
N LYS A 80 0.73 26.90 10.27
CA LYS A 80 1.82 26.05 9.78
C LYS A 80 2.71 26.78 8.80
N ARG A 81 2.14 27.51 7.86
CA ARG A 81 2.88 28.33 6.89
C ARG A 81 3.73 29.39 7.57
N ILE A 82 3.18 30.11 8.56
CA ILE A 82 3.93 31.11 9.35
C ILE A 82 5.14 30.48 10.06
N LYS A 83 4.98 29.28 10.65
CA LYS A 83 6.10 28.55 11.26
C LYS A 83 7.20 28.23 10.24
N MET A 84 6.83 27.72 9.07
CA MET A 84 7.78 27.39 8.01
C MET A 84 8.44 28.64 7.40
N GLU A 85 7.71 29.74 7.23
CA GLU A 85 8.26 31.05 6.79
C GLU A 85 9.24 31.63 7.82
N GLY A 86 8.92 31.49 9.12
CA GLY A 86 9.81 31.82 10.22
C GLY A 86 11.10 31.03 10.18
N ALA A 87 11.00 29.72 9.94
CA ALA A 87 12.16 28.85 9.79
C ALA A 87 13.01 29.23 8.58
N PHE A 88 12.38 29.45 7.42
CA PHE A 88 13.08 29.90 6.21
C PHE A 88 13.89 31.16 6.41
N LYS A 89 13.39 32.13 7.23
CA LYS A 89 14.03 33.44 7.47
C LYS A 89 15.07 33.39 8.58
N ASN A 90 14.93 32.52 9.59
CA ASN A 90 15.64 32.66 10.85
C ASN A 90 16.36 31.41 11.38
N CYS A 91 16.25 30.26 10.72
CA CYS A 91 16.87 29.02 11.23
C CYS A 91 18.37 28.93 10.95
N ASP A 92 18.86 29.68 9.98
CA ASP A 92 20.28 29.71 9.58
C ASP A 92 20.87 28.28 9.46
N ASN A 93 21.84 27.96 10.34
CA ASN A 93 22.56 26.69 10.34
C ASN A 93 21.95 25.61 11.23
N LYS A 94 20.72 25.76 11.74
CA LYS A 94 20.10 24.85 12.69
C LYS A 94 19.14 23.90 12.01
N VAL A 95 19.56 22.66 11.70
CA VAL A 95 18.74 21.62 11.09
C VAL A 95 17.43 21.38 11.86
N SER A 96 17.50 21.24 13.20
CA SER A 96 16.31 20.97 14.03
C SER A 96 15.23 22.06 13.90
N CYS A 97 15.63 23.32 13.72
CA CYS A 97 14.71 24.44 13.57
C CYS A 97 13.81 24.29 12.32
N TYR A 98 14.37 23.89 11.18
CA TYR A 98 13.59 23.58 9.98
C TYR A 98 12.67 22.39 10.20
N ILE A 99 13.19 21.32 10.80
CA ILE A 99 12.45 20.08 11.04
C ILE A 99 11.23 20.28 11.95
N ASP A 100 11.43 21.02 13.06
CA ASP A 100 10.37 21.34 14.03
C ASP A 100 9.27 22.21 13.41
N ALA A 101 9.63 23.11 12.48
CA ALA A 101 8.66 23.94 11.77
C ALA A 101 7.84 23.15 10.75
N VAL A 102 8.44 22.16 10.08
CA VAL A 102 7.81 21.35 9.03
C VAL A 102 6.92 20.25 9.62
N LYS A 103 7.43 19.44 10.54
CA LYS A 103 6.67 18.31 11.10
C LYS A 103 5.37 18.76 11.76
N PHE A 104 4.34 17.95 11.62
CA PHE A 104 3.12 18.10 12.43
C PHE A 104 3.41 17.69 13.88
N SER A 105 3.10 18.58 14.82
CA SER A 105 3.07 18.20 16.23
C SER A 105 1.88 17.27 16.53
N GLN A 106 1.91 16.57 17.66
CA GLN A 106 0.78 15.75 18.08
C GLN A 106 -0.50 16.57 18.26
N ASP A 107 -0.39 17.80 18.80
CA ASP A 107 -1.52 18.69 18.98
C ASP A 107 -2.11 19.15 17.63
N GLU A 108 -1.26 19.47 16.64
CA GLU A 108 -1.71 19.81 15.28
C GLU A 108 -2.47 18.63 14.64
N ILE A 109 -1.94 17.40 14.76
CA ILE A 109 -2.62 16.20 14.26
C ILE A 109 -3.99 16.05 14.90
N GLN A 110 -4.07 16.19 16.24
CA GLN A 110 -5.33 16.05 16.98
C GLN A 110 -6.35 17.15 16.63
N GLN A 111 -5.92 18.40 16.53
CA GLN A 111 -6.81 19.52 16.13
C GLN A 111 -7.38 19.29 14.73
N LEU A 112 -6.55 18.86 13.77
CA LEU A 112 -6.97 18.53 12.41
C LEU A 112 -7.90 17.30 12.39
N SER A 113 -7.61 16.25 13.18
CA SER A 113 -8.47 15.06 13.34
C SER A 113 -9.86 15.45 13.85
N LYS A 114 -9.89 16.29 14.89
CA LYS A 114 -11.15 16.79 15.45
C LYS A 114 -11.95 17.56 14.40
N ARG A 115 -11.30 18.48 13.67
CA ARG A 115 -11.99 19.29 12.66
C ARG A 115 -12.51 18.47 11.48
N LEU A 116 -11.72 17.51 10.97
CA LEU A 116 -12.17 16.58 9.94
C LEU A 116 -13.40 15.76 10.41
N GLY A 117 -13.37 15.32 11.67
CA GLY A 117 -14.50 14.61 12.28
C GLY A 117 -15.76 15.48 12.46
N GLU A 118 -15.63 16.79 12.71
CA GLU A 118 -16.75 17.75 12.75
C GLU A 118 -17.32 18.04 11.37
N LEU A 119 -16.47 18.11 10.35
CA LEU A 119 -16.87 18.34 8.95
C LEU A 119 -17.50 17.11 8.29
N TYR A 120 -17.22 15.92 8.80
CA TYR A 120 -17.74 14.69 8.23
C TYR A 120 -19.26 14.60 8.34
N GLN A 121 -19.94 14.39 7.20
CA GLN A 121 -21.33 14.00 7.09
C GLN A 121 -21.45 12.89 6.05
N LYS A 122 -22.37 11.94 6.25
CA LYS A 122 -22.52 10.76 5.38
C LYS A 122 -22.74 11.10 3.90
N ASP A 123 -23.41 12.22 3.65
CA ASP A 123 -23.87 12.62 2.30
C ASP A 123 -23.05 13.76 1.71
N ASN A 124 -22.02 14.28 2.41
CA ASN A 124 -21.11 15.29 1.86
C ASN A 124 -19.90 14.64 1.18
N GLY A 125 -19.02 15.47 0.61
CA GLY A 125 -17.80 15.02 -0.06
C GLY A 125 -16.91 14.12 0.78
N LEU A 126 -16.81 14.33 2.11
CA LEU A 126 -16.03 13.46 3.01
C LEU A 126 -16.68 12.09 3.22
N GLY A 127 -18.01 12.04 3.34
CA GLY A 127 -18.74 10.75 3.43
C GLY A 127 -18.61 9.94 2.14
N LYS A 128 -18.78 10.60 0.99
CA LYS A 128 -18.57 9.97 -0.34
C LYS A 128 -17.13 9.48 -0.49
N LEU A 129 -16.13 10.29 -0.11
CA LEU A 129 -14.73 9.90 -0.15
C LEU A 129 -14.49 8.60 0.61
N VAL A 130 -15.05 8.44 1.80
CA VAL A 130 -14.88 7.20 2.58
C VAL A 130 -15.52 6.01 1.87
N LYS A 131 -16.78 6.15 1.45
CA LYS A 131 -17.56 5.06 0.84
C LYS A 131 -17.05 4.65 -0.55
N GLU A 132 -16.72 5.63 -1.39
CA GLU A 132 -16.42 5.42 -2.80
C GLU A 132 -14.92 5.24 -3.07
N HIS A 133 -14.06 5.62 -2.11
CA HIS A 133 -12.61 5.61 -2.30
C HIS A 133 -11.84 4.92 -1.18
N LEU A 134 -11.96 5.33 0.10
CA LEU A 134 -11.15 4.72 1.16
C LEU A 134 -11.46 3.24 1.35
N ILE A 135 -12.73 2.89 1.50
CA ILE A 135 -13.16 1.50 1.67
C ILE A 135 -12.81 0.64 0.44
N PRO A 136 -13.21 1.02 -0.79
CA PRO A 136 -12.89 0.21 -1.96
C PRO A 136 -11.40 0.10 -2.27
N SER A 137 -10.61 1.12 -1.92
CA SER A 137 -9.16 1.09 -2.13
C SER A 137 -8.45 0.03 -1.30
N GLY A 138 -8.92 -0.26 -0.09
CA GLY A 138 -8.22 -1.09 0.89
C GLY A 138 -6.95 -0.47 1.47
N CYS A 139 -6.57 0.75 1.06
CA CYS A 139 -5.33 1.40 1.48
C CYS A 139 -5.24 1.65 3.00
N TYR A 140 -6.37 1.65 3.68
CA TYR A 140 -6.49 1.84 5.13
C TYR A 140 -7.30 0.69 5.77
N SER A 141 -7.08 -0.53 5.30
CA SER A 141 -7.86 -1.72 5.69
C SER A 141 -7.76 -2.07 7.19
N LEU A 142 -6.69 -1.66 7.87
CA LEU A 142 -6.55 -1.80 9.33
C LEU A 142 -7.61 -0.99 10.11
N PHE A 143 -8.23 -0.01 9.47
CA PHE A 143 -9.30 0.82 10.06
C PHE A 143 -10.68 0.43 9.55
N SER A 144 -10.82 -0.70 8.86
CA SER A 144 -12.13 -1.20 8.44
C SER A 144 -12.94 -1.65 9.67
N GLY A 145 -14.26 -1.37 9.65
CA GLY A 145 -15.16 -1.82 10.72
C GLY A 145 -15.26 -0.91 11.95
N ILE A 146 -14.43 0.14 12.08
CA ILE A 146 -14.53 1.10 13.23
C ILE A 146 -15.52 2.24 12.98
N GLY A 147 -16.16 2.28 11.80
CA GLY A 147 -17.06 3.35 11.37
C GLY A 147 -16.40 4.32 10.39
N GLU A 148 -17.21 4.84 9.45
CA GLU A 148 -16.73 5.65 8.33
C GLU A 148 -16.01 6.94 8.77
N LYS A 149 -16.60 7.65 9.73
CA LYS A 149 -16.02 8.88 10.29
C LYS A 149 -14.68 8.60 10.98
N GLU A 150 -14.63 7.55 11.77
CA GLU A 150 -13.40 7.17 12.48
C GLU A 150 -12.33 6.67 11.52
N MET A 151 -12.71 5.95 10.45
CA MET A 151 -11.80 5.55 9.38
C MET A 151 -11.15 6.76 8.69
N LEU A 152 -11.91 7.82 8.41
CA LEU A 152 -11.37 9.07 7.85
C LEU A 152 -10.33 9.69 8.79
N ILE A 153 -10.65 9.76 10.09
CA ILE A 153 -9.76 10.32 11.10
C ILE A 153 -8.47 9.51 11.19
N LYS A 154 -8.58 8.18 11.27
CA LYS A 154 -7.41 7.29 11.35
C LYS A 154 -6.55 7.31 10.09
N ALA A 155 -7.15 7.42 8.91
CA ALA A 155 -6.43 7.59 7.66
C ALA A 155 -5.62 8.90 7.65
N TRP A 156 -6.21 10.01 8.13
CA TRP A 156 -5.48 11.27 8.31
C TRP A 156 -4.31 11.14 9.30
N GLU A 157 -4.57 10.54 10.46
CA GLU A 157 -3.52 10.35 11.49
C GLU A 157 -2.36 9.49 10.95
N GLN A 158 -2.65 8.48 10.13
CA GLN A 158 -1.64 7.65 9.47
C GLN A 158 -0.83 8.47 8.46
N ASP A 159 -1.48 9.22 7.56
CA ASP A 159 -0.77 10.02 6.56
C ASP A 159 0.07 11.13 7.20
N ALA A 160 -0.42 11.77 8.27
CA ALA A 160 0.36 12.76 9.02
C ALA A 160 1.62 12.14 9.68
N LYS A 161 1.49 10.92 10.23
CA LYS A 161 2.64 10.15 10.75
C LYS A 161 3.61 9.77 9.64
N ALA A 162 3.12 9.36 8.47
CA ALA A 162 3.92 9.03 7.31
C ALA A 162 4.73 10.24 6.80
N LEU A 163 4.11 11.43 6.73
CA LEU A 163 4.82 12.67 6.42
C LEU A 163 5.92 12.96 7.44
N ASN A 164 5.60 12.86 8.74
CA ASN A 164 6.57 13.07 9.81
C ASN A 164 7.72 12.05 9.77
N PHE A 165 7.42 10.80 9.43
CA PHE A 165 8.43 9.75 9.26
C PHE A 165 9.36 10.07 8.08
N THR A 166 8.80 10.41 6.93
CA THR A 166 9.56 10.80 5.73
C THR A 166 10.49 11.97 6.01
N VAL A 167 9.99 13.04 6.65
CA VAL A 167 10.81 14.19 7.07
C VAL A 167 11.86 13.75 8.09
N GLY A 168 11.51 12.88 9.03
CA GLY A 168 12.42 12.34 10.03
C GLY A 168 13.60 11.59 9.42
N VAL A 169 13.35 10.71 8.47
CA VAL A 169 14.41 9.93 7.82
C VAL A 169 15.17 10.79 6.80
N TYR A 170 14.47 11.42 5.85
CA TYR A 170 15.07 12.00 4.66
C TYR A 170 15.40 13.49 4.74
N ALA A 171 15.09 14.14 5.87
CA ALA A 171 15.52 15.50 6.16
C ALA A 171 16.20 15.66 7.52
N GLU A 172 15.75 14.97 8.57
CA GLU A 172 16.40 15.03 9.89
C GLU A 172 17.58 14.05 10.04
N GLY A 173 17.60 12.97 9.21
CA GLY A 173 18.62 11.93 9.23
C GLY A 173 18.40 10.89 10.32
N LYS A 174 17.14 10.68 10.75
CA LYS A 174 16.79 9.56 11.62
C LYS A 174 17.00 8.23 10.93
N LYS A 175 17.26 7.21 11.72
CA LYS A 175 17.49 5.85 11.23
C LYS A 175 16.16 5.27 10.72
N PRO A 176 16.09 4.76 9.47
CA PRO A 176 14.92 4.05 8.95
C PRO A 176 14.86 2.61 9.49
N ASN A 177 13.79 1.89 9.21
CA ASN A 177 13.63 0.48 9.58
C ASN A 177 14.76 -0.39 9.01
N TYR A 178 15.20 -0.10 7.78
CA TYR A 178 16.26 -0.81 7.06
C TYR A 178 17.42 0.13 6.72
N ASP A 179 18.23 0.49 7.71
CA ASP A 179 19.29 1.50 7.60
C ASP A 179 20.36 1.21 6.55
N ARG A 180 20.62 -0.06 6.24
CA ARG A 180 21.61 -0.46 5.23
C ARG A 180 21.17 -0.17 3.79
N ILE A 181 19.86 -0.04 3.55
CA ILE A 181 19.29 0.12 2.21
C ILE A 181 18.49 1.41 2.06
N ASP A 182 17.94 1.98 3.14
CA ASP A 182 16.97 3.07 3.10
C ASP A 182 17.44 4.36 3.78
N SER A 183 18.65 4.42 4.28
CA SER A 183 19.19 5.63 4.94
C SER A 183 19.22 6.85 4.02
N ILE A 184 19.19 8.04 4.63
CA ILE A 184 19.37 9.32 3.96
C ILE A 184 20.70 9.35 3.18
N SER A 185 20.69 10.03 2.03
CA SER A 185 21.86 10.14 1.13
C SER A 185 22.86 11.23 1.55
N PHE A 186 22.48 12.10 2.50
CA PHE A 186 23.25 13.28 2.89
C PHE A 186 23.88 13.12 4.28
N ASN A 187 25.04 13.76 4.45
CA ASN A 187 25.59 13.97 5.78
C ASN A 187 24.92 15.19 6.42
N VAL A 188 23.94 14.93 7.29
CA VAL A 188 23.14 15.98 7.96
C VAL A 188 23.99 16.89 8.90
N ARG A 189 25.23 16.50 9.21
CA ARG A 189 26.17 17.29 10.01
C ARG A 189 27.09 18.17 9.16
N SER A 190 27.02 18.11 7.84
CA SER A 190 27.80 18.94 6.95
C SER A 190 27.37 20.41 7.05
N LYS A 191 28.30 21.35 6.87
CA LYS A 191 28.03 22.78 6.96
C LYS A 191 27.02 23.28 5.93
N GLY A 192 26.95 22.65 4.76
CA GLY A 192 26.02 23.02 3.69
C GLY A 192 24.63 22.40 3.80
N TYR A 193 24.41 21.47 4.73
CA TYR A 193 23.12 20.76 4.80
C TYR A 193 21.93 21.66 5.22
N PRO A 194 22.07 22.61 6.18
CA PRO A 194 20.99 23.55 6.51
C PRO A 194 20.52 24.39 5.33
N GLU A 195 21.42 24.77 4.42
CA GLU A 195 21.07 25.51 3.20
C GLU A 195 20.14 24.68 2.31
N LEU A 196 20.40 23.38 2.16
CA LEU A 196 19.52 22.46 1.43
C LEU A 196 18.11 22.41 2.04
N LEU A 197 18.00 22.38 3.37
CA LEU A 197 16.70 22.44 4.06
C LEU A 197 16.00 23.77 3.89
N SER A 198 16.75 24.88 3.91
CA SER A 198 16.24 26.22 3.63
C SER A 198 15.64 26.29 2.23
N LEU A 199 16.37 25.83 1.21
CA LEU A 199 15.90 25.79 -0.17
C LEU A 199 14.64 24.94 -0.32
N ASN A 200 14.60 23.73 0.28
CA ASN A 200 13.41 22.88 0.25
C ASN A 200 12.22 23.57 0.95
N THR A 201 12.44 24.23 2.09
CA THR A 201 11.39 24.96 2.81
C THR A 201 10.83 26.11 1.96
N GLY A 202 11.71 26.92 1.37
CA GLY A 202 11.32 28.04 0.50
C GLY A 202 10.56 27.58 -0.75
N LEU A 203 11.02 26.50 -1.40
CA LEU A 203 10.37 25.92 -2.57
C LEU A 203 8.98 25.37 -2.20
N SER A 204 8.86 24.61 -1.12
CA SER A 204 7.57 24.05 -0.65
C SER A 204 6.54 25.14 -0.33
N LEU A 205 6.99 26.26 0.26
CA LEU A 205 6.14 27.43 0.51
C LEU A 205 5.72 28.13 -0.80
N GLY A 206 6.65 28.28 -1.74
CA GLY A 206 6.41 28.92 -3.04
C GLY A 206 5.40 28.14 -3.89
N GLU A 207 5.60 26.86 -4.08
CA GLU A 207 4.74 25.98 -4.88
C GLU A 207 3.32 25.86 -4.32
N THR A 208 3.17 25.96 -3.00
CA THR A 208 1.88 25.86 -2.33
C THR A 208 1.25 27.22 -2.00
N LYS A 209 1.78 28.34 -2.51
CA LYS A 209 1.30 29.69 -2.19
C LYS A 209 -0.20 29.88 -2.43
N ASN A 210 -0.72 29.32 -3.51
CA ASN A 210 -2.12 29.40 -3.91
C ASN A 210 -2.95 28.17 -3.51
N ASN A 211 -2.40 27.30 -2.66
CA ASN A 211 -3.06 26.08 -2.21
C ASN A 211 -3.38 26.19 -0.72
N ASN A 212 -4.68 26.27 -0.39
CA ASN A 212 -5.17 26.44 0.99
C ASN A 212 -5.37 25.11 1.74
N LEU A 213 -4.98 23.98 1.17
CA LEU A 213 -5.06 22.70 1.88
C LEU A 213 -4.01 22.65 3.00
N PHE A 214 -4.45 22.33 4.19
CA PHE A 214 -3.68 22.46 5.44
C PHE A 214 -2.39 21.61 5.50
N PHE A 215 -2.29 20.59 4.67
CA PHE A 215 -1.15 19.65 4.61
C PHE A 215 -0.15 20.00 3.49
N SER A 216 -0.53 20.82 2.52
CA SER A 216 0.22 20.98 1.26
C SER A 216 1.68 21.39 1.44
N PRO A 217 2.08 22.36 2.28
CA PRO A 217 3.49 22.70 2.42
C PRO A 217 4.34 21.56 3.02
N VAL A 218 3.77 20.82 3.98
CA VAL A 218 4.45 19.69 4.61
C VAL A 218 4.58 18.52 3.63
N LEU A 219 3.52 18.24 2.87
CA LEU A 219 3.52 17.20 1.82
C LEU A 219 4.60 17.50 0.77
N ASN A 220 4.65 18.73 0.23
CA ASN A 220 5.66 19.08 -0.76
C ASN A 220 7.07 18.96 -0.19
N PHE A 221 7.31 19.41 1.04
CA PHE A 221 8.60 19.25 1.68
C PHE A 221 9.02 17.77 1.81
N ALA A 222 8.08 16.88 2.17
CA ALA A 222 8.34 15.45 2.27
C ALA A 222 8.64 14.83 0.89
N LEU A 223 7.86 15.17 -0.14
CA LEU A 223 8.07 14.68 -1.52
C LEU A 223 9.42 15.15 -2.08
N HIS A 224 9.78 16.43 -1.92
CA HIS A 224 11.10 16.93 -2.29
C HIS A 224 12.22 16.24 -1.51
N SER A 225 12.00 15.93 -0.22
CA SER A 225 12.98 15.19 0.58
C SER A 225 13.23 13.78 0.03
N LEU A 226 12.21 13.08 -0.46
CA LEU A 226 12.36 11.80 -1.16
C LEU A 226 13.12 12.00 -2.48
N GLU A 227 12.75 12.98 -3.27
CA GLU A 227 13.32 13.25 -4.59
C GLU A 227 14.82 13.55 -4.52
N ILE A 228 15.23 14.52 -3.69
CA ILE A 228 16.65 14.91 -3.57
C ILE A 228 17.52 13.79 -3.00
N ASN A 229 16.93 12.87 -2.23
CA ASN A 229 17.58 11.66 -1.76
C ASN A 229 17.58 10.53 -2.81
N ARG A 230 16.94 10.71 -3.97
CA ARG A 230 16.67 9.65 -4.96
C ARG A 230 15.92 8.47 -4.34
N ARG A 231 14.89 8.79 -3.54
CA ARG A 231 14.09 7.83 -2.77
C ARG A 231 12.63 7.78 -3.22
N ASN A 232 12.34 8.18 -4.45
CA ASN A 232 11.03 8.14 -5.08
C ASN A 232 10.75 6.79 -5.78
N ARG A 233 11.34 5.70 -5.28
CA ARG A 233 11.28 4.35 -5.89
C ARG A 233 9.89 3.72 -5.86
N ALA A 234 9.01 4.16 -4.98
CA ALA A 234 7.61 3.73 -4.96
C ALA A 234 6.88 4.00 -6.29
N ALA A 235 7.39 4.93 -7.13
CA ALA A 235 6.84 5.27 -8.44
C ALA A 235 7.54 4.59 -9.62
N ASP A 236 8.55 3.74 -9.38
CA ASP A 236 9.28 3.07 -10.46
C ASP A 236 8.30 2.30 -11.37
N VAL A 237 8.42 2.54 -12.68
CA VAL A 237 7.62 1.93 -13.76
C VAL A 237 6.09 2.05 -13.66
N GLU A 238 5.58 2.95 -12.83
CA GLU A 238 4.13 3.24 -12.79
C GLU A 238 3.67 4.00 -14.06
N PRO A 239 2.45 3.80 -14.53
CA PRO A 239 1.41 2.86 -14.07
C PRO A 239 1.63 1.43 -14.61
N MET A 240 2.06 0.51 -13.75
CA MET A 240 2.46 -0.86 -14.15
C MET A 240 1.37 -1.63 -14.90
N GLY A 241 0.12 -1.47 -14.49
CA GLY A 241 -1.01 -2.19 -15.10
C GLY A 241 -1.29 -1.79 -16.55
N GLU A 242 -0.90 -0.58 -16.94
CA GLU A 242 -1.09 -0.05 -18.30
C GLU A 242 0.18 -0.15 -19.15
N THR A 243 1.30 -0.47 -18.54
CA THR A 243 2.63 -0.54 -19.17
C THR A 243 3.21 -1.94 -19.06
N VAL A 244 4.14 -2.15 -18.14
CA VAL A 244 4.99 -3.35 -18.01
C VAL A 244 4.24 -4.65 -17.72
N ASN A 245 3.03 -4.59 -17.13
CA ASN A 245 2.18 -5.73 -16.83
C ASN A 245 0.95 -5.84 -17.74
N LYS A 246 0.75 -4.88 -18.65
CA LYS A 246 -0.43 -4.85 -19.53
C LYS A 246 -0.65 -6.15 -20.29
N GLN A 247 0.40 -6.70 -20.91
CA GLN A 247 0.30 -7.95 -21.67
C GLN A 247 -0.13 -9.14 -20.79
N ALA A 248 0.38 -9.22 -19.57
CA ALA A 248 0.02 -10.27 -18.61
C ALA A 248 -1.43 -10.13 -18.13
N ILE A 249 -1.88 -8.92 -17.85
CA ILE A 249 -3.28 -8.63 -17.47
C ILE A 249 -4.25 -8.98 -18.62
N ASP A 250 -3.91 -8.61 -19.86
CA ASP A 250 -4.74 -8.95 -21.03
C ASP A 250 -4.76 -10.46 -21.29
N TYR A 251 -3.66 -11.15 -21.01
CA TYR A 251 -3.59 -12.61 -21.10
C TYR A 251 -4.41 -13.28 -20.01
N ALA A 252 -4.42 -12.75 -18.80
CA ALA A 252 -5.19 -13.27 -17.65
C ALA A 252 -6.70 -13.38 -17.93
N LYS A 253 -7.25 -12.48 -18.74
CA LYS A 253 -8.67 -12.50 -19.17
C LYS A 253 -9.05 -13.78 -19.95
N LYS A 254 -8.05 -14.50 -20.49
CA LYS A 254 -8.22 -15.72 -21.29
C LYS A 254 -7.87 -16.99 -20.52
N ILE A 255 -7.39 -16.86 -19.28
CA ILE A 255 -6.94 -17.98 -18.47
C ILE A 255 -8.13 -18.74 -17.88
N LYS A 256 -8.13 -20.06 -18.07
CA LYS A 256 -9.01 -20.99 -17.36
C LYS A 256 -8.34 -21.37 -16.05
N TRP A 257 -8.58 -20.58 -15.01
CA TRP A 257 -7.90 -20.68 -13.72
C TRP A 257 -7.98 -22.06 -13.07
N ASP A 258 -9.07 -22.82 -13.29
CA ASP A 258 -9.26 -24.15 -12.73
C ASP A 258 -8.28 -25.19 -13.27
N GLN A 259 -7.62 -24.91 -14.39
CA GLN A 259 -6.61 -25.79 -14.97
C GLN A 259 -5.25 -25.71 -14.25
N TYR A 260 -5.07 -24.72 -13.37
CA TYR A 260 -3.81 -24.49 -12.68
C TYR A 260 -3.96 -24.71 -11.19
N LYS A 261 -2.95 -25.32 -10.57
CA LYS A 261 -2.91 -25.51 -9.11
C LYS A 261 -2.73 -24.19 -8.38
N TYR A 262 -1.87 -23.30 -8.91
CA TYR A 262 -1.50 -22.04 -8.30
C TYR A 262 -1.91 -20.85 -9.17
N THR A 263 -2.16 -19.71 -8.52
CA THR A 263 -2.42 -18.44 -9.20
C THR A 263 -1.14 -17.88 -9.84
N VAL A 264 -0.05 -17.87 -9.10
CA VAL A 264 1.24 -17.28 -9.47
C VAL A 264 2.39 -18.09 -8.88
N ILE A 265 3.52 -18.16 -9.62
CA ILE A 265 4.82 -18.55 -9.09
C ILE A 265 5.56 -17.27 -8.73
N LEU A 266 5.75 -17.00 -7.45
CA LEU A 266 6.50 -15.83 -6.96
C LEU A 266 7.99 -16.14 -6.93
N VAL A 267 8.80 -15.27 -7.53
CA VAL A 267 10.27 -15.31 -7.50
C VAL A 267 10.79 -14.07 -6.78
N PRO A 268 11.05 -14.14 -5.48
CA PRO A 268 11.70 -13.04 -4.76
C PRO A 268 13.13 -12.81 -5.25
N GLY A 269 13.54 -11.56 -5.32
CA GLY A 269 14.92 -11.17 -5.63
C GLY A 269 15.93 -11.69 -4.62
N ALA A 270 17.18 -11.67 -4.98
CA ALA A 270 18.30 -12.12 -4.14
C ALA A 270 19.53 -11.21 -4.28
N GLY A 271 19.35 -10.00 -4.65
CA GLY A 271 20.32 -8.92 -4.88
C GLY A 271 21.79 -9.32 -5.06
N PRO A 272 22.49 -8.72 -6.00
CA PRO A 272 23.95 -8.82 -6.03
C PRO A 272 24.57 -8.03 -4.88
N ASP A 273 25.79 -8.41 -4.47
CA ASP A 273 26.58 -7.64 -3.51
C ASP A 273 27.37 -6.50 -4.19
N ASP A 274 27.57 -6.61 -5.50
CA ASP A 274 28.34 -5.69 -6.33
C ASP A 274 27.43 -4.75 -7.15
N LYS A 275 27.82 -3.45 -7.24
CA LYS A 275 27.06 -2.39 -7.93
C LYS A 275 26.98 -2.53 -9.45
N ASP A 276 27.94 -3.23 -10.04
CA ASP A 276 28.04 -3.40 -11.48
C ASP A 276 27.42 -4.71 -11.98
N THR A 277 26.98 -5.56 -11.05
CA THR A 277 26.27 -6.80 -11.35
C THR A 277 24.77 -6.54 -11.47
N GLU A 278 24.20 -6.82 -12.66
CA GLU A 278 22.79 -6.61 -12.96
C GLU A 278 21.88 -7.60 -12.21
N LEU A 279 22.22 -8.88 -12.27
CA LEU A 279 21.47 -9.96 -11.68
C LEU A 279 22.41 -10.94 -10.96
N SER A 280 22.14 -11.25 -9.70
CA SER A 280 22.93 -12.19 -8.93
C SER A 280 22.82 -13.62 -9.48
N ALA A 281 23.88 -14.43 -9.26
CA ALA A 281 23.84 -15.86 -9.59
C ALA A 281 22.67 -16.59 -8.93
N GLN A 282 22.32 -16.23 -7.70
CA GLN A 282 21.19 -16.79 -6.97
C GLN A 282 19.87 -16.36 -7.63
N GLY A 283 19.72 -15.11 -8.06
CA GLY A 283 18.57 -14.63 -8.82
C GLY A 283 18.37 -15.41 -10.12
N MET A 284 19.46 -15.64 -10.90
CA MET A 284 19.41 -16.45 -12.10
C MET A 284 18.93 -17.90 -11.83
N LEU A 285 19.40 -18.53 -10.76
CA LEU A 285 19.00 -19.90 -10.40
C LEU A 285 17.54 -19.97 -9.96
N ARG A 286 17.03 -19.00 -9.19
CA ARG A 286 15.61 -18.90 -8.84
C ARG A 286 14.74 -18.75 -10.08
N CYS A 287 15.14 -17.92 -11.04
CA CYS A 287 14.45 -17.78 -12.32
C CYS A 287 14.37 -19.11 -13.08
N ARG A 288 15.47 -19.90 -13.10
CA ARG A 288 15.48 -21.23 -13.73
C ARG A 288 14.54 -22.23 -13.06
N LEU A 289 14.50 -22.24 -11.73
CA LEU A 289 13.54 -23.07 -10.98
C LEU A 289 12.10 -22.69 -11.31
N ALA A 290 11.77 -21.39 -11.31
CA ALA A 290 10.44 -20.91 -11.68
C ALA A 290 10.08 -21.25 -13.14
N ALA A 291 11.04 -21.18 -14.07
CA ALA A 291 10.81 -21.58 -15.45
C ALA A 291 10.47 -23.08 -15.59
N VAL A 292 11.09 -23.95 -14.78
CA VAL A 292 10.73 -25.39 -14.74
C VAL A 292 9.31 -25.57 -14.20
N GLN A 293 8.95 -24.86 -13.11
CA GLN A 293 7.61 -24.91 -12.54
C GLN A 293 6.54 -24.40 -13.54
N TYR A 294 6.81 -23.29 -14.23
CA TYR A 294 5.94 -22.76 -15.27
C TYR A 294 5.75 -23.77 -16.43
N LYS A 295 6.84 -24.34 -16.94
CA LYS A 295 6.78 -25.36 -18.02
C LYS A 295 6.04 -26.63 -17.62
N LYS A 296 6.00 -26.97 -16.32
CA LYS A 296 5.16 -28.05 -15.77
C LYS A 296 3.67 -27.67 -15.66
N GLY A 297 3.30 -26.41 -15.98
CA GLY A 297 1.91 -25.94 -15.90
C GLY A 297 1.41 -25.75 -14.48
N LEU A 298 2.25 -25.46 -13.48
CA LEU A 298 1.83 -25.27 -12.09
C LEU A 298 1.02 -23.99 -11.89
N ALA A 299 1.38 -22.91 -12.60
CA ALA A 299 0.65 -21.63 -12.63
C ALA A 299 0.74 -21.01 -14.03
N PRO A 300 -0.22 -20.14 -14.42
CA PRO A 300 -0.17 -19.45 -15.71
C PRO A 300 0.80 -18.28 -15.73
N PHE A 301 1.25 -17.79 -14.57
CA PHE A 301 2.11 -16.64 -14.42
C PHE A 301 3.30 -16.91 -13.49
N VAL A 302 4.43 -16.28 -13.85
CA VAL A 302 5.58 -16.08 -12.97
C VAL A 302 5.62 -14.61 -12.58
N MET A 303 5.65 -14.29 -11.30
CA MET A 303 5.85 -12.94 -10.79
C MET A 303 7.27 -12.80 -10.26
N VAL A 304 8.07 -11.95 -10.89
CA VAL A 304 9.38 -11.56 -10.40
C VAL A 304 9.24 -10.34 -9.49
N SER A 305 9.82 -10.37 -8.29
CA SER A 305 9.60 -9.36 -7.26
C SER A 305 10.91 -8.93 -6.61
N GLY A 306 11.16 -7.62 -6.62
CA GLY A 306 12.33 -6.99 -6.01
C GLY A 306 12.66 -5.65 -6.65
N GLY A 307 12.96 -4.66 -5.82
CA GLY A 307 13.27 -3.30 -6.22
C GLY A 307 14.79 -3.04 -6.41
N CYS A 308 15.17 -1.77 -6.42
CA CYS A 308 16.55 -1.32 -6.37
C CYS A 308 17.04 -1.33 -4.92
N VAL A 309 17.45 -2.50 -4.40
CA VAL A 309 17.69 -2.73 -2.97
C VAL A 309 19.16 -2.95 -2.67
N HIS A 310 19.81 -3.93 -3.29
CA HIS A 310 21.16 -4.34 -3.03
C HIS A 310 22.06 -4.19 -4.26
N PRO A 311 23.28 -3.68 -4.07
CA PRO A 311 23.77 -2.96 -2.89
C PRO A 311 23.13 -1.56 -2.74
N TYR A 312 23.36 -0.90 -1.62
CA TYR A 312 22.85 0.45 -1.35
C TYR A 312 23.02 1.41 -2.54
N GLN A 313 21.91 2.04 -2.96
CA GLN A 313 21.83 2.92 -4.15
C GLN A 313 22.19 2.23 -5.49
N THR A 314 21.95 0.94 -5.63
CA THR A 314 22.08 0.28 -6.92
C THR A 314 21.18 0.94 -7.97
N LYS A 315 21.65 0.99 -9.22
CA LYS A 315 20.87 1.42 -10.38
C LYS A 315 19.98 0.32 -10.95
N TYR A 316 20.27 -0.94 -10.63
CA TYR A 316 19.56 -2.08 -11.15
C TYR A 316 18.35 -2.44 -10.29
N ASN A 317 17.24 -2.72 -10.95
CA ASN A 317 16.03 -3.21 -10.32
C ASN A 317 15.96 -4.73 -10.48
N GLU A 318 15.96 -5.46 -9.37
CA GLU A 318 16.03 -6.92 -9.37
C GLU A 318 14.93 -7.57 -10.22
N ALA A 319 13.70 -7.11 -10.11
CA ALA A 319 12.58 -7.69 -10.85
C ALA A 319 12.70 -7.41 -12.36
N ILE A 320 13.18 -6.23 -12.75
CA ILE A 320 13.41 -5.89 -14.15
C ILE A 320 14.48 -6.81 -14.75
N GLU A 321 15.60 -6.99 -14.05
CA GLU A 321 16.69 -7.84 -14.56
C GLU A 321 16.30 -9.33 -14.58
N MET A 322 15.51 -9.80 -13.58
CA MET A 322 14.92 -11.14 -13.61
C MET A 322 13.97 -11.32 -14.80
N LYS A 323 13.10 -10.33 -15.09
CA LYS A 323 12.16 -10.39 -16.23
C LYS A 323 12.93 -10.49 -17.54
N LYS A 324 13.96 -9.67 -17.76
CA LYS A 324 14.85 -9.73 -18.92
C LYS A 324 15.48 -11.13 -19.06
N PHE A 325 16.07 -11.65 -17.97
CA PHE A 325 16.69 -12.96 -17.98
C PHE A 325 15.70 -14.08 -18.34
N MET A 326 14.47 -14.01 -17.83
CA MET A 326 13.42 -14.99 -18.17
C MET A 326 13.01 -14.93 -19.64
N ILE A 327 12.94 -13.75 -20.23
CA ILE A 327 12.58 -13.59 -21.65
C ILE A 327 13.75 -13.99 -22.55
N ASP A 328 14.91 -13.39 -22.35
CA ASP A 328 16.02 -13.46 -23.30
C ASP A 328 16.78 -14.79 -23.23
N VAL A 329 16.92 -15.34 -22.00
CA VAL A 329 17.73 -16.56 -21.77
C VAL A 329 16.87 -17.80 -21.56
N LEU A 330 15.73 -17.68 -20.86
CA LEU A 330 14.87 -18.84 -20.55
C LEU A 330 13.70 -19.00 -21.52
N HIS A 331 13.52 -18.01 -22.40
CA HIS A 331 12.49 -17.98 -23.46
C HIS A 331 11.06 -18.16 -22.93
N LEU A 332 10.76 -17.58 -21.76
CA LEU A 332 9.40 -17.49 -21.28
C LEU A 332 8.67 -16.39 -22.05
N PRO A 333 7.38 -16.59 -22.40
CA PRO A 333 6.61 -15.55 -23.06
C PRO A 333 6.37 -14.37 -22.12
N GLU A 334 6.61 -13.15 -22.59
CA GLU A 334 6.45 -11.93 -21.77
C GLU A 334 5.08 -11.83 -21.11
N LYS A 335 4.01 -12.20 -21.82
CA LYS A 335 2.63 -12.24 -21.30
C LYS A 335 2.41 -13.15 -20.10
N ALA A 336 3.35 -14.05 -19.81
CA ALA A 336 3.29 -14.93 -18.63
C ALA A 336 4.14 -14.41 -17.45
N ILE A 337 4.79 -13.25 -17.61
CA ILE A 337 5.68 -12.70 -16.57
C ILE A 337 5.08 -11.40 -16.04
N LEU A 338 4.79 -11.38 -14.75
CA LEU A 338 4.39 -10.20 -13.99
C LEU A 338 5.61 -9.57 -13.34
N LEU A 339 5.71 -8.26 -13.42
CA LEU A 339 6.75 -7.46 -12.80
C LEU A 339 6.23 -6.83 -11.52
N GLU A 340 6.92 -7.06 -10.40
CA GLU A 340 6.75 -6.36 -9.13
C GLU A 340 8.08 -5.69 -8.74
N PRO A 341 8.30 -4.40 -9.04
CA PRO A 341 9.60 -3.75 -8.99
C PRO A 341 9.86 -2.95 -7.71
N HIS A 342 9.01 -3.07 -6.68
CA HIS A 342 9.06 -2.21 -5.50
C HIS A 342 9.54 -2.92 -4.23
N ALA A 343 9.33 -4.24 -4.09
CA ALA A 343 9.66 -4.97 -2.87
C ALA A 343 11.11 -4.76 -2.44
N ARG A 344 11.29 -4.53 -1.14
CA ARG A 344 12.60 -4.25 -0.53
C ARG A 344 13.12 -5.39 0.34
N HIS A 345 12.25 -6.27 0.80
CA HIS A 345 12.57 -7.44 1.61
C HIS A 345 11.48 -8.51 1.48
N THR A 346 11.67 -9.68 2.13
CA THR A 346 10.77 -10.83 1.93
C THR A 346 9.33 -10.55 2.35
N THR A 347 9.09 -9.76 3.41
CA THR A 347 7.74 -9.38 3.83
C THR A 347 7.02 -8.62 2.70
N THR A 348 7.70 -7.69 2.06
CA THR A 348 7.13 -6.89 0.98
C THR A 348 7.05 -7.65 -0.36
N ASN A 349 7.91 -8.63 -0.64
CA ASN A 349 7.71 -9.53 -1.79
C ASN A 349 6.34 -10.24 -1.72
N LEU A 350 5.98 -10.79 -0.56
CA LEU A 350 4.72 -11.48 -0.34
C LEU A 350 3.53 -10.52 -0.33
N ARG A 351 3.66 -9.38 0.36
CA ARG A 351 2.65 -8.32 0.40
C ARG A 351 2.32 -7.81 -1.00
N ASN A 352 3.33 -7.42 -1.76
CA ASN A 352 3.13 -6.84 -3.09
C ASN A 352 2.62 -7.87 -4.09
N CYS A 353 3.04 -9.14 -3.97
CA CYS A 353 2.44 -10.23 -4.74
C CYS A 353 0.92 -10.31 -4.49
N ALA A 354 0.50 -10.33 -3.23
CA ALA A 354 -0.93 -10.35 -2.88
C ALA A 354 -1.68 -9.10 -3.38
N ARG A 355 -1.06 -7.90 -3.28
CA ARG A 355 -1.60 -6.64 -3.84
C ARG A 355 -1.86 -6.73 -5.33
N LEU A 356 -0.87 -7.18 -6.11
CA LEU A 356 -1.01 -7.27 -7.57
C LEU A 356 -2.04 -8.33 -7.97
N ILE A 357 -2.09 -9.48 -7.29
CA ILE A 357 -3.14 -10.48 -7.50
C ILE A 357 -4.52 -9.86 -7.30
N PHE A 358 -4.73 -9.13 -6.21
CA PHE A 358 -6.00 -8.45 -5.93
C PHE A 358 -6.31 -7.38 -7.00
N ARG A 359 -5.39 -6.45 -7.24
CA ARG A 359 -5.58 -5.31 -8.16
C ARG A 359 -5.81 -5.71 -9.61
N TYR A 360 -5.26 -6.86 -10.03
CA TYR A 360 -5.44 -7.38 -11.38
C TYR A 360 -6.64 -8.33 -11.51
N GLY A 361 -7.41 -8.52 -10.43
CA GLY A 361 -8.60 -9.37 -10.41
C GLY A 361 -8.28 -10.87 -10.56
N PHE A 362 -7.10 -11.29 -10.11
CA PHE A 362 -6.73 -12.71 -10.11
C PHE A 362 -7.38 -13.43 -8.92
N PRO A 363 -7.53 -14.77 -8.96
CA PRO A 363 -8.15 -15.52 -7.87
C PRO A 363 -7.37 -15.39 -6.55
N MET A 364 -8.00 -14.77 -5.55
CA MET A 364 -7.47 -14.67 -4.18
C MET A 364 -7.69 -15.93 -3.34
N ASN A 365 -8.61 -16.79 -3.75
CA ASN A 365 -8.97 -18.04 -3.06
C ASN A 365 -8.10 -19.23 -3.47
N LYS A 366 -7.14 -19.04 -4.37
CA LYS A 366 -6.18 -20.09 -4.79
C LYS A 366 -4.81 -19.80 -4.19
N PRO A 367 -4.03 -20.86 -3.85
CA PRO A 367 -2.67 -20.68 -3.39
C PRO A 367 -1.76 -20.10 -4.47
N CYS A 368 -0.71 -19.47 -4.02
CA CYS A 368 0.50 -19.15 -4.78
C CYS A 368 1.64 -20.07 -4.34
N ILE A 369 2.69 -20.16 -5.16
CA ILE A 369 3.90 -20.90 -4.80
C ILE A 369 5.12 -19.98 -4.95
N SER A 370 6.01 -19.97 -3.97
CA SER A 370 7.30 -19.29 -4.09
C SER A 370 8.35 -20.20 -4.73
N SER A 371 9.19 -19.63 -5.61
CA SER A 371 10.37 -20.27 -6.17
C SER A 371 11.61 -19.56 -5.61
N THR A 372 12.33 -20.21 -4.68
CA THR A 372 13.34 -19.54 -3.86
C THR A 372 14.49 -20.47 -3.46
N ALA A 373 15.24 -20.13 -2.40
CA ALA A 373 16.33 -20.93 -1.84
C ALA A 373 15.89 -21.62 -0.53
N LYS A 374 16.64 -22.61 -0.08
CA LYS A 374 16.35 -23.38 1.14
C LYS A 374 16.13 -22.51 2.37
N SER A 375 17.02 -21.55 2.62
CA SER A 375 16.90 -20.63 3.76
C SER A 375 15.65 -19.76 3.66
N GLN A 376 15.31 -19.28 2.46
CA GLN A 376 14.17 -18.40 2.27
C GLN A 376 12.83 -19.16 2.28
N SER A 377 12.76 -20.40 1.79
CA SER A 377 11.53 -21.20 1.89
C SER A 377 11.16 -21.48 3.35
N PHE A 378 12.16 -21.79 4.18
CA PHE A 378 12.00 -21.90 5.64
C PHE A 378 11.57 -20.55 6.25
N TYR A 379 12.28 -19.47 5.87
CA TYR A 379 11.99 -18.14 6.39
C TYR A 379 10.55 -17.70 6.10
N ILE A 380 10.04 -17.96 4.89
CA ILE A 380 8.66 -17.62 4.48
C ILE A 380 7.62 -18.33 5.35
N THR A 381 7.83 -19.61 5.67
CA THR A 381 6.84 -20.42 6.42
C THR A 381 6.93 -20.23 7.92
N ASP A 382 8.13 -20.01 8.47
CA ASP A 382 8.35 -20.12 9.91
C ASP A 382 8.65 -18.78 10.60
N VAL A 383 9.14 -17.76 9.86
CA VAL A 383 9.62 -16.50 10.45
C VAL A 383 8.84 -15.28 9.96
N VAL A 384 8.54 -15.21 8.67
CA VAL A 384 7.93 -14.01 8.06
C VAL A 384 6.57 -13.63 8.66
N PRO A 385 5.67 -14.54 9.06
CA PRO A 385 4.40 -14.15 9.67
C PRO A 385 4.54 -13.31 10.94
N GLU A 386 5.43 -13.73 11.86
CA GLU A 386 5.72 -12.96 13.08
C GLU A 386 6.36 -11.61 12.75
N ARG A 387 7.27 -11.62 11.79
CA ARG A 387 7.94 -10.42 11.30
C ARG A 387 6.94 -9.45 10.64
N CYS A 388 6.03 -9.92 9.79
CA CYS A 388 4.96 -9.09 9.23
C CYS A 388 4.10 -8.46 10.33
N THR A 389 3.74 -9.23 11.36
CA THR A 389 2.97 -8.69 12.48
C THR A 389 3.73 -7.58 13.21
N ALA A 390 5.03 -7.74 13.41
CA ALA A 390 5.88 -6.74 14.08
C ALA A 390 6.13 -5.49 13.22
N GLU A 391 6.34 -5.65 11.91
CA GLU A 391 6.70 -4.55 10.99
C GLU A 391 5.47 -3.85 10.41
N LEU A 392 4.48 -4.61 9.95
CA LEU A 392 3.31 -4.08 9.23
C LEU A 392 2.08 -3.92 10.13
N GLY A 393 2.07 -4.56 11.30
CA GLY A 393 0.88 -4.67 12.15
C GLY A 393 -0.15 -5.72 11.67
N TYR A 394 0.15 -6.45 10.59
CA TYR A 394 -0.72 -7.49 10.00
C TYR A 394 0.09 -8.50 9.19
N VAL A 395 -0.53 -9.62 8.84
CA VAL A 395 0.07 -10.60 7.93
C VAL A 395 -0.63 -10.50 6.55
N PRO A 396 0.10 -10.25 5.45
CA PRO A 396 -0.47 -10.05 4.12
C PRO A 396 -0.86 -11.35 3.39
N TYR A 397 -0.62 -12.52 4.00
CA TYR A 397 -0.89 -13.84 3.45
C TYR A 397 -1.15 -14.87 4.55
N THR A 398 -1.74 -16.00 4.19
CA THR A 398 -1.81 -17.17 5.07
C THR A 398 -0.79 -18.19 4.60
N ASN A 399 -0.05 -18.80 5.53
CA ASN A 399 0.89 -19.86 5.21
C ASN A 399 0.18 -21.08 4.63
N GLY A 400 0.76 -21.60 3.54
CA GLY A 400 0.47 -22.93 3.03
C GLY A 400 1.52 -23.94 3.52
N LYS A 401 1.82 -24.92 2.69
CA LYS A 401 2.81 -25.97 2.99
C LYS A 401 4.19 -25.58 2.44
N ARG A 402 5.24 -25.84 3.19
CA ARG A 402 6.59 -25.92 2.64
C ARG A 402 6.71 -27.24 1.88
N LEU A 403 6.83 -27.18 0.55
CA LEU A 403 6.79 -28.36 -0.33
C LEU A 403 8.18 -28.97 -0.53
N SER A 404 9.21 -28.13 -0.53
CA SER A 404 10.60 -28.52 -0.72
C SER A 404 11.54 -27.45 -0.14
N ASP A 405 12.85 -27.65 -0.30
CA ASP A 405 13.86 -26.65 0.04
C ASP A 405 13.74 -25.37 -0.79
N THR A 406 13.06 -25.42 -1.93
CA THR A 406 12.95 -24.26 -2.85
C THR A 406 11.52 -23.81 -3.08
N GLU A 407 10.53 -24.42 -2.42
CA GLU A 407 9.11 -24.18 -2.69
C GLU A 407 8.30 -24.07 -1.41
N ALA A 408 7.54 -23.00 -1.27
CA ALA A 408 6.56 -22.79 -0.21
C ALA A 408 5.24 -22.28 -0.79
N GLU A 409 4.13 -22.84 -0.35
CA GLU A 409 2.77 -22.38 -0.67
C GLU A 409 2.38 -21.23 0.25
N PHE A 410 1.59 -20.30 -0.26
CA PHE A 410 0.94 -19.24 0.52
C PHE A 410 -0.37 -18.82 -0.15
N TYR A 411 -1.30 -18.26 0.65
CA TYR A 411 -2.58 -17.73 0.18
C TYR A 411 -2.57 -16.22 0.35
N PRO A 412 -2.79 -15.43 -0.72
CA PRO A 412 -2.83 -13.98 -0.63
C PRO A 412 -4.03 -13.50 0.18
N LEU A 413 -3.87 -12.41 0.94
CA LEU A 413 -4.94 -11.80 1.73
C LEU A 413 -5.17 -10.34 1.33
N PRO A 414 -6.43 -9.84 1.38
CA PRO A 414 -6.72 -8.41 1.11
C PRO A 414 -6.07 -7.44 2.09
N SER A 415 -5.67 -7.88 3.30
CA SER A 415 -4.87 -7.08 4.24
C SER A 415 -3.59 -6.53 3.63
N ALA A 416 -3.05 -7.19 2.60
CA ALA A 416 -1.90 -6.73 1.83
C ALA A 416 -2.07 -5.34 1.20
N LEU A 417 -3.31 -4.84 1.04
CA LEU A 417 -3.61 -3.54 0.45
C LEU A 417 -3.27 -2.36 1.36
N GLN A 418 -3.16 -2.60 2.67
CA GLN A 418 -2.81 -1.58 3.67
C GLN A 418 -1.51 -0.87 3.31
N ILE A 419 -1.52 0.46 3.36
CA ILE A 419 -0.31 1.28 3.21
C ILE A 419 0.55 1.14 4.46
N ASP A 420 1.85 0.90 4.25
CA ASP A 420 2.85 0.92 5.29
C ASP A 420 3.44 2.33 5.41
N PHE A 421 3.09 3.04 6.49
CA PHE A 421 3.37 4.47 6.62
C PHE A 421 4.83 4.80 6.91
N ASP A 422 5.64 3.86 7.34
CA ASP A 422 7.05 4.04 7.68
C ASP A 422 8.04 3.34 6.73
N GLU A 423 7.54 2.95 5.54
CA GLU A 423 8.36 2.48 4.42
C GLU A 423 8.06 3.26 3.12
N PRO A 424 8.45 4.55 3.01
CA PRO A 424 8.02 5.39 1.89
C PRO A 424 8.56 5.00 0.52
N MET A 425 9.46 4.03 0.43
CA MET A 425 9.97 3.48 -0.83
C MET A 425 9.23 2.22 -1.28
N ASP A 426 8.45 1.62 -0.39
CA ASP A 426 7.55 0.50 -0.66
C ASP A 426 6.40 0.55 0.35
N PRO A 427 5.48 1.55 0.20
CA PRO A 427 4.41 1.82 1.15
C PRO A 427 3.30 0.76 1.15
#